data_99b49d76f610b4ddaa9d7c0b0815511a
#
_entry.id   99b49d76f610b4ddaa9d7c0b0815511a
#
_cell.length_a   1.000
_cell.length_b   1.000
_cell.length_c   1.000
_cell.angle_alpha   90.00
_cell.angle_beta   90.00
_cell.angle_gamma   90.00
#
_symmetry.space_group_name_H-M   'P 1'
#
loop_
_entity.id
_entity.type
_entity.pdbx_description
1 polymer ?
#
loop_
_entity_poly.entity_id
_entity_poly.type
_entity_poly.pdbx_seq_one_letter_code
_entity_poly.pdbx_strand_id
1 'polypeptide(L)'
;RMGVWIEMPQFSADGDVAEIALNYVRVQNWDKTYTVIPAHKFLENSFKNWRGMQESGGRRIKRSIFIDMSTVRFLTREEADRFRRFELLGDYIDSKERELAAWNSEHAESEDPVNSRRLTNIGTFRAYVTAYLRANPNIHDHLTFLVRQLAPTAEGLPLEIYVFTTDVRWAFYEGIQADVFDHLFAILPEFGLEVYQSPSGRDLSGLAGDARRRITESSAEA
;
A
#
# COMPACT_ATOMS: atom_id res chain seq x y z
N ARG A 1 21.13 4.81 26.57
CA ARG A 1 20.35 4.26 27.68
C ARG A 1 20.13 2.78 27.43
N MET A 2 20.23 1.92 28.46
CA MET A 2 19.93 0.49 28.38
C MET A 2 18.44 0.26 28.09
N GLY A 3 18.11 -0.82 27.39
CA GLY A 3 16.76 -1.19 26.99
C GLY A 3 16.17 -0.34 25.85
N VAL A 4 16.98 0.43 25.15
CA VAL A 4 16.54 1.18 23.96
C VAL A 4 16.87 0.38 22.72
N TRP A 5 15.90 0.19 21.87
CA TRP A 5 16.11 -0.42 20.55
C TRP A 5 16.86 0.54 19.62
N ILE A 6 17.99 0.07 19.09
CA ILE A 6 18.78 0.75 18.08
C ILE A 6 19.01 -0.15 16.87
N GLU A 7 19.18 0.47 15.71
CA GLU A 7 19.53 -0.20 14.45
C GLU A 7 20.79 0.47 13.87
N MET A 8 21.81 -0.35 13.63
CA MET A 8 23.10 0.07 13.11
C MET A 8 23.60 -0.96 12.09
N PRO A 9 23.06 -0.93 10.85
CA PRO A 9 23.23 -2.00 9.85
C PRO A 9 24.69 -2.28 9.51
N GLN A 10 25.52 -1.23 9.47
CA GLN A 10 26.96 -1.35 9.16
C GLN A 10 27.75 -2.20 10.18
N PHE A 11 27.16 -2.43 11.36
CA PHE A 11 27.72 -3.28 12.39
C PHE A 11 26.87 -4.52 12.67
N SER A 12 25.89 -4.81 11.81
CA SER A 12 24.94 -5.90 11.99
C SER A 12 24.27 -5.89 13.37
N ALA A 13 23.95 -4.68 13.86
CA ALA A 13 23.27 -4.47 15.12
C ALA A 13 21.84 -4.00 14.87
N ASP A 14 20.87 -4.78 15.36
CA ASP A 14 19.44 -4.47 15.35
C ASP A 14 18.80 -5.11 16.57
N GLY A 15 18.58 -4.34 17.62
CA GLY A 15 18.06 -4.85 18.88
C GLY A 15 18.23 -3.89 20.06
N ASP A 16 18.06 -4.43 21.25
CA ASP A 16 18.09 -3.64 22.47
C ASP A 16 19.52 -3.45 23.01
N VAL A 17 19.81 -2.24 23.44
CA VAL A 17 21.06 -1.94 24.16
C VAL A 17 21.06 -2.66 25.50
N ALA A 18 21.83 -3.73 25.58
CA ALA A 18 21.96 -4.57 26.79
C ALA A 18 22.95 -3.98 27.81
N GLU A 19 24.03 -3.34 27.31
CA GLU A 19 25.06 -2.79 28.18
C GLU A 19 25.75 -1.58 27.52
N ILE A 20 26.12 -0.61 28.33
CA ILE A 20 26.95 0.52 27.94
C ILE A 20 28.15 0.56 28.89
N ALA A 21 29.33 0.26 28.36
CA ALA A 21 30.60 0.36 29.06
C ALA A 21 31.36 1.63 28.60
N LEU A 22 32.52 1.89 29.22
CA LEU A 22 33.32 3.06 28.88
C LEU A 22 33.79 3.07 27.42
N ASN A 23 34.13 1.90 26.87
CA ASN A 23 34.76 1.76 25.56
C ASN A 23 33.92 0.97 24.54
N TYR A 24 32.79 0.38 24.94
CA TYR A 24 31.88 -0.34 24.04
C TYR A 24 30.43 -0.23 24.46
N VAL A 25 29.54 -0.51 23.50
CA VAL A 25 28.11 -0.72 23.69
C VAL A 25 27.79 -2.13 23.21
N ARG A 26 27.08 -2.93 24.02
CA ARG A 26 26.61 -4.25 23.67
C ARG A 26 25.13 -4.21 23.35
N VAL A 27 24.77 -4.66 22.14
CA VAL A 27 23.42 -4.73 21.64
C VAL A 27 22.98 -6.20 21.57
N GLN A 28 21.86 -6.54 22.18
CA GLN A 28 21.22 -7.85 21.98
C GLN A 28 20.31 -7.78 20.77
N ASN A 29 20.71 -8.42 19.69
CA ASN A 29 19.92 -8.54 18.47
C ASN A 29 18.64 -9.36 18.67
N TRP A 30 17.70 -9.26 17.75
CA TRP A 30 16.41 -9.98 17.81
C TRP A 30 16.58 -11.51 17.75
N ASP A 31 17.62 -12.00 17.08
CA ASP A 31 18.02 -13.41 17.05
C ASP A 31 18.71 -13.90 18.33
N LYS A 32 18.80 -13.02 19.37
CA LYS A 32 19.42 -13.26 20.67
C LYS A 32 20.96 -13.28 20.66
N THR A 33 21.60 -13.02 19.54
CA THR A 33 23.05 -12.81 19.49
C THR A 33 23.42 -11.45 20.09
N TYR A 34 24.69 -11.25 20.40
CA TYR A 34 25.21 -9.97 20.86
C TYR A 34 26.18 -9.37 19.85
N THR A 35 25.93 -8.13 19.49
CA THR A 35 26.91 -7.29 18.77
C THR A 35 27.57 -6.32 19.74
N VAL A 36 28.90 -6.31 19.77
CA VAL A 36 29.69 -5.39 20.59
C VAL A 36 30.29 -4.32 19.69
N ILE A 37 29.90 -3.07 19.92
CA ILE A 37 30.30 -1.93 19.09
C ILE A 37 31.19 -1.01 19.92
N PRO A 38 32.40 -0.66 19.46
CA PRO A 38 33.24 0.33 20.15
C PRO A 38 32.50 1.66 20.29
N ALA A 39 32.58 2.29 21.49
CA ALA A 39 31.81 3.49 21.80
C ALA A 39 32.06 4.67 20.84
N HIS A 40 33.32 4.83 20.36
CA HIS A 40 33.67 5.88 19.40
C HIS A 40 32.92 5.73 18.07
N LYS A 41 32.48 4.52 17.68
CA LYS A 41 31.72 4.31 16.44
C LYS A 41 30.34 4.96 16.45
N PHE A 42 29.76 5.21 17.60
CA PHE A 42 28.52 5.98 17.73
C PHE A 42 28.71 7.48 17.47
N LEU A 43 29.95 7.98 17.53
CA LEU A 43 30.26 9.38 17.19
C LEU A 43 30.56 9.54 15.69
N GLU A 44 31.08 8.49 15.06
CA GLU A 44 31.49 8.51 13.65
C GLU A 44 30.37 8.09 12.69
N ASN A 45 29.39 7.32 13.15
CA ASN A 45 28.38 6.69 12.31
C ASN A 45 26.97 7.07 12.75
N SER A 46 26.06 7.18 11.78
CA SER A 46 24.64 7.33 12.05
C SER A 46 24.02 6.00 12.50
N PHE A 47 23.05 6.07 13.37
CA PHE A 47 22.23 4.94 13.80
C PHE A 47 20.77 5.38 13.98
N LYS A 48 19.83 4.44 13.82
CA LYS A 48 18.44 4.69 14.16
C LYS A 48 18.20 4.39 15.63
N ASN A 49 17.47 5.27 16.28
CA ASN A 49 16.98 5.10 17.64
C ASN A 49 15.46 4.97 17.59
N TRP A 50 14.95 3.79 17.89
CA TRP A 50 13.54 3.48 17.79
C TRP A 50 12.70 3.96 19.00
N ARG A 51 13.33 4.60 19.97
CA ARG A 51 12.64 5.17 21.12
C ARG A 51 11.56 6.18 20.72
N GLY A 52 11.83 7.00 19.70
CA GLY A 52 10.84 7.95 19.18
C GLY A 52 9.57 7.29 18.66
N MET A 53 9.68 6.10 18.05
CA MET A 53 8.52 5.31 17.63
C MET A 53 7.70 4.86 18.86
N GLN A 54 8.37 4.33 19.89
CA GLN A 54 7.69 3.90 21.12
C GLN A 54 7.00 5.07 21.83
N GLU A 55 7.66 6.22 21.91
CA GLU A 55 7.13 7.44 22.54
C GLU A 55 5.99 8.08 21.75
N SER A 56 5.99 7.97 20.42
CA SER A 56 4.89 8.47 19.57
C SER A 56 3.62 7.63 19.65
N GLY A 57 3.70 6.42 20.22
CA GLY A 57 2.59 5.48 20.30
C GLY A 57 2.15 4.90 18.96
N GLY A 58 2.88 5.19 17.86
CA GLY A 58 2.52 4.76 16.52
C GLY A 58 3.65 4.06 15.78
N ARG A 59 3.38 2.87 15.20
CA ARG A 59 4.31 2.17 14.33
C ARG A 59 3.87 2.29 12.88
N ARG A 60 4.79 2.71 12.00
CA ARG A 60 4.47 3.05 10.61
C ARG A 60 4.26 1.82 9.75
N ILE A 61 3.12 1.79 9.06
CA ILE A 61 2.91 1.00 7.85
C ILE A 61 3.28 1.88 6.64
N LYS A 62 4.21 1.43 5.82
CA LYS A 62 4.53 2.04 4.52
C LYS A 62 4.64 0.91 3.51
N ARG A 63 3.54 0.62 2.82
CA ARG A 63 3.45 -0.50 1.89
C ARG A 63 2.56 -0.13 0.71
N SER A 64 2.89 -0.61 -0.49
CA SER A 64 2.12 -0.36 -1.71
C SER A 64 1.41 -1.62 -2.19
N ILE A 65 0.21 -1.41 -2.77
CA ILE A 65 -0.45 -2.38 -3.65
C ILE A 65 -0.11 -1.95 -5.07
N PHE A 66 0.44 -2.86 -5.87
CA PHE A 66 0.76 -2.60 -7.27
C PHE A 66 -0.43 -2.99 -8.13
N ILE A 67 -1.08 -2.01 -8.74
CA ILE A 67 -2.29 -2.18 -9.52
C ILE A 67 -1.92 -2.31 -10.99
N ASP A 68 -2.49 -3.30 -11.68
CA ASP A 68 -2.37 -3.42 -13.12
C ASP A 68 -3.04 -2.21 -13.80
N MET A 69 -2.22 -1.41 -14.49
CA MET A 69 -2.67 -0.18 -15.15
C MET A 69 -3.69 -0.44 -16.27
N SER A 70 -3.67 -1.62 -16.87
CA SER A 70 -4.64 -1.99 -17.91
C SER A 70 -6.07 -2.09 -17.39
N THR A 71 -6.25 -2.27 -16.08
CA THR A 71 -7.55 -2.34 -15.41
C THR A 71 -8.08 -0.97 -14.97
N VAL A 72 -7.28 0.09 -15.09
CA VAL A 72 -7.67 1.45 -14.71
C VAL A 72 -8.58 2.04 -15.79
N ARG A 73 -9.80 2.45 -15.38
CA ARG A 73 -10.81 2.99 -16.30
C ARG A 73 -11.78 3.93 -15.61
N PHE A 74 -12.59 4.60 -16.40
CA PHE A 74 -13.72 5.34 -15.88
C PHE A 74 -14.82 4.39 -15.38
N LEU A 75 -15.55 4.81 -14.36
CA LEU A 75 -16.75 4.10 -13.90
C LEU A 75 -17.90 4.28 -14.89
N THR A 76 -18.74 3.24 -15.00
CA THR A 76 -20.08 3.37 -15.57
C THR A 76 -21.03 4.00 -14.54
N ARG A 77 -22.19 4.41 -14.98
CA ARG A 77 -23.22 4.98 -14.10
C ARG A 77 -23.74 3.93 -13.12
N GLU A 78 -23.94 2.71 -13.59
CA GLU A 78 -24.40 1.57 -12.79
C GLU A 78 -23.40 1.24 -11.68
N GLU A 79 -22.10 1.33 -11.98
CA GLU A 79 -21.03 1.13 -11.00
C GLU A 79 -21.00 2.25 -9.96
N ALA A 80 -21.15 3.50 -10.36
CA ALA A 80 -21.24 4.62 -9.42
C ALA A 80 -22.46 4.47 -8.49
N ASP A 81 -23.61 4.07 -9.03
CA ASP A 81 -24.83 3.78 -8.25
C ASP A 81 -24.65 2.58 -7.31
N ARG A 82 -23.89 1.56 -7.72
CA ARG A 82 -23.52 0.43 -6.86
C ARG A 82 -22.63 0.88 -5.72
N PHE A 83 -21.58 1.64 -5.99
CA PHE A 83 -20.64 2.13 -4.98
C PHE A 83 -21.27 3.14 -4.00
N ARG A 84 -22.26 3.91 -4.43
CA ARG A 84 -23.04 4.79 -3.56
C ARG A 84 -23.73 4.02 -2.42
N ARG A 85 -24.05 2.75 -2.60
CA ARG A 85 -24.65 1.89 -1.59
C ARG A 85 -23.63 1.33 -0.59
N PHE A 86 -22.34 1.48 -0.85
CA PHE A 86 -21.30 1.08 0.10
C PHE A 86 -21.24 2.12 1.22
N GLU A 87 -21.38 1.64 2.46
CA GLU A 87 -21.43 2.50 3.66
C GLU A 87 -20.26 3.52 3.72
N LEU A 88 -19.07 3.08 3.32
CA LEU A 88 -17.86 3.92 3.34
C LEU A 88 -17.71 4.85 2.14
N LEU A 89 -18.55 4.75 1.12
CA LEU A 89 -18.38 5.47 -0.15
C LEU A 89 -19.53 6.39 -0.53
N GLY A 90 -20.72 6.24 0.06
CA GLY A 90 -21.90 7.00 -0.34
C GLY A 90 -21.64 8.50 -0.39
N ASP A 91 -21.19 9.08 0.71
CA ASP A 91 -20.90 10.52 0.81
C ASP A 91 -19.80 10.98 -0.17
N TYR A 92 -18.79 10.13 -0.38
CA TYR A 92 -17.72 10.43 -1.34
C TYR A 92 -18.25 10.49 -2.77
N ILE A 93 -19.05 9.50 -3.20
CA ILE A 93 -19.62 9.45 -4.56
C ILE A 93 -20.49 10.68 -4.80
N ASP A 94 -21.41 11.00 -3.88
CA ASP A 94 -22.31 12.13 -4.00
C ASP A 94 -21.57 13.48 -4.04
N SER A 95 -20.56 13.62 -3.20
CA SER A 95 -19.72 14.83 -3.19
C SER A 95 -18.92 14.97 -4.47
N LYS A 96 -18.33 13.86 -4.94
CA LYS A 96 -17.48 13.88 -6.13
C LYS A 96 -18.27 14.09 -7.42
N GLU A 97 -19.45 13.50 -7.54
CA GLU A 97 -20.34 13.73 -8.69
C GLU A 97 -20.76 15.21 -8.78
N ARG A 98 -21.11 15.84 -7.64
CA ARG A 98 -21.42 17.28 -7.62
C ARG A 98 -20.23 18.13 -8.05
N GLU A 99 -19.02 17.83 -7.56
CA GLU A 99 -17.78 18.51 -7.97
C GLU A 99 -17.55 18.38 -9.48
N LEU A 100 -17.68 17.14 -10.00
CA LEU A 100 -17.46 16.86 -11.43
C LEU A 100 -18.52 17.51 -12.31
N ALA A 101 -19.80 17.50 -11.90
CA ALA A 101 -20.89 18.15 -12.63
C ALA A 101 -20.69 19.68 -12.69
N ALA A 102 -20.31 20.31 -11.56
CA ALA A 102 -20.02 21.74 -11.53
C ALA A 102 -18.84 22.08 -12.48
N TRP A 103 -17.74 21.33 -12.40
CA TRP A 103 -16.59 21.55 -13.26
C TRP A 103 -16.95 21.38 -14.76
N ASN A 104 -17.67 20.30 -15.08
CA ASN A 104 -18.07 20.02 -16.47
C ASN A 104 -19.02 21.10 -17.04
N SER A 105 -19.92 21.64 -16.22
CA SER A 105 -20.82 22.72 -16.66
C SER A 105 -20.08 24.03 -17.02
N GLU A 106 -18.91 24.25 -16.39
CA GLU A 106 -18.11 25.45 -16.62
C GLU A 106 -17.10 25.30 -17.76
N HIS A 107 -16.63 24.06 -18.04
CA HIS A 107 -15.44 23.82 -18.88
C HIS A 107 -15.68 22.85 -20.03
N ALA A 108 -16.77 22.12 -20.08
CA ALA A 108 -17.05 21.19 -21.18
C ALA A 108 -17.77 21.94 -22.31
N GLU A 109 -17.05 22.30 -23.36
CA GLU A 109 -17.58 22.95 -24.55
C GLU A 109 -18.34 22.01 -25.52
N SER A 110 -18.20 20.69 -25.31
CA SER A 110 -18.85 19.66 -26.14
C SER A 110 -19.33 18.48 -25.28
N GLU A 111 -20.32 17.75 -25.81
CA GLU A 111 -20.84 16.53 -25.17
C GLU A 111 -19.89 15.33 -25.30
N ASP A 112 -18.73 15.47 -25.94
CA ASP A 112 -17.77 14.40 -26.10
C ASP A 112 -17.21 13.97 -24.72
N PRO A 113 -17.31 12.69 -24.36
CA PRO A 113 -16.85 12.18 -23.07
C PRO A 113 -15.37 12.44 -22.77
N VAL A 114 -14.53 12.67 -23.77
CA VAL A 114 -13.11 12.99 -23.58
C VAL A 114 -12.92 14.38 -22.96
N ASN A 115 -13.85 15.31 -23.20
CA ASN A 115 -13.82 16.67 -22.70
C ASN A 115 -14.41 16.81 -21.30
N SER A 116 -14.96 15.74 -20.73
CA SER A 116 -15.59 15.73 -19.41
C SER A 116 -14.74 15.00 -18.37
N ARG A 117 -14.74 15.49 -17.14
CA ARG A 117 -14.18 14.78 -16.00
C ARG A 117 -15.18 13.76 -15.48
N ARG A 118 -14.69 12.56 -15.16
CA ARG A 118 -15.54 11.44 -14.71
C ARG A 118 -14.86 10.71 -13.54
N LEU A 119 -15.67 9.96 -12.77
CA LEU A 119 -15.17 9.03 -11.75
C LEU A 119 -14.33 7.94 -12.39
N THR A 120 -13.24 7.57 -11.71
CA THR A 120 -12.41 6.43 -12.08
C THR A 120 -12.49 5.35 -11.01
N ASN A 121 -12.36 4.09 -11.41
CA ASN A 121 -12.34 2.97 -10.48
C ASN A 121 -11.20 3.08 -9.45
N ILE A 122 -9.99 3.45 -9.88
CA ILE A 122 -8.85 3.62 -8.97
C ILE A 122 -9.02 4.80 -8.01
N GLY A 123 -9.64 5.90 -8.47
CA GLY A 123 -9.96 7.04 -7.60
C GLY A 123 -10.96 6.67 -6.53
N THR A 124 -11.99 5.90 -6.90
CA THR A 124 -13.01 5.38 -5.99
C THR A 124 -12.43 4.35 -5.01
N PHE A 125 -11.57 3.44 -5.49
CA PHE A 125 -10.85 2.51 -4.63
C PHE A 125 -9.96 3.24 -3.61
N ARG A 126 -9.21 4.25 -4.04
CA ARG A 126 -8.39 5.07 -3.12
C ARG A 126 -9.25 5.74 -2.05
N ALA A 127 -10.42 6.25 -2.41
CA ALA A 127 -11.35 6.84 -1.44
C ALA A 127 -11.87 5.78 -0.45
N TYR A 128 -12.20 4.58 -0.94
CA TYR A 128 -12.58 3.45 -0.10
C TYR A 128 -11.49 3.09 0.90
N VAL A 129 -10.25 2.90 0.43
CA VAL A 129 -9.09 2.59 1.29
C VAL A 129 -8.92 3.67 2.36
N THR A 130 -9.07 4.93 1.99
CA THR A 130 -8.97 6.06 2.94
C THR A 130 -10.06 5.96 4.01
N ALA A 131 -11.31 5.74 3.63
CA ALA A 131 -12.44 5.62 4.56
C ALA A 131 -12.31 4.37 5.46
N TYR A 132 -11.93 3.23 4.87
CA TYR A 132 -11.70 1.97 5.59
C TYR A 132 -10.63 2.12 6.68
N LEU A 133 -9.48 2.71 6.34
CA LEU A 133 -8.40 2.91 7.29
C LEU A 133 -8.76 3.93 8.39
N ARG A 134 -9.55 4.96 8.08
CA ARG A 134 -10.05 5.92 9.07
C ARG A 134 -11.08 5.31 10.02
N ALA A 135 -11.87 4.35 9.56
CA ALA A 135 -12.82 3.61 10.38
C ALA A 135 -12.16 2.52 11.23
N ASN A 136 -10.90 2.16 10.95
CA ASN A 136 -10.20 1.10 11.67
C ASN A 136 -9.60 1.62 12.99
N PRO A 137 -10.05 1.13 14.17
CA PRO A 137 -9.58 1.60 15.48
C PRO A 137 -8.10 1.30 15.76
N ASN A 138 -7.50 0.40 14.99
CA ASN A 138 -6.08 0.04 15.10
C ASN A 138 -5.17 0.97 14.29
N ILE A 139 -5.73 1.94 13.55
CA ILE A 139 -4.98 2.93 12.78
C ILE A 139 -5.07 4.28 13.48
N HIS A 140 -3.93 4.93 13.61
CA HIS A 140 -3.81 6.21 14.30
C HIS A 140 -4.38 7.36 13.45
N ASP A 141 -5.24 8.19 14.03
CA ASP A 141 -5.94 9.30 13.37
C ASP A 141 -5.16 10.63 13.44
N HIS A 142 -4.27 10.79 14.45
CA HIS A 142 -3.52 12.03 14.68
C HIS A 142 -2.11 12.04 14.07
N LEU A 143 -1.59 10.88 13.65
CA LEU A 143 -0.30 10.79 12.97
C LEU A 143 -0.48 10.93 11.45
N THR A 144 0.65 11.04 10.71
CA THR A 144 0.61 11.14 9.25
C THR A 144 -0.20 10.03 8.62
N PHE A 145 -1.19 10.41 7.85
CA PHE A 145 -2.14 9.52 7.18
C PHE A 145 -2.20 9.86 5.70
N LEU A 146 -1.68 8.98 4.85
CA LEU A 146 -1.69 9.16 3.39
C LEU A 146 -2.07 7.86 2.69
N VAL A 147 -2.97 7.96 1.72
CA VAL A 147 -3.23 6.95 0.69
C VAL A 147 -3.01 7.63 -0.65
N ARG A 148 -1.93 7.28 -1.35
CA ARG A 148 -1.48 8.01 -2.54
C ARG A 148 -0.98 7.10 -3.65
N GLN A 149 -1.14 7.57 -4.88
CA GLN A 149 -0.49 6.96 -6.02
C GLN A 149 0.95 7.47 -6.12
N LEU A 150 1.89 6.57 -6.37
CA LEU A 150 3.26 6.90 -6.73
C LEU A 150 3.42 6.87 -8.25
N ALA A 151 4.61 7.23 -8.73
CA ALA A 151 4.93 7.10 -10.15
C ALA A 151 4.78 5.64 -10.62
N PRO A 152 4.21 5.41 -11.81
CA PRO A 152 4.13 4.08 -12.38
C PRO A 152 5.50 3.41 -12.50
N THR A 153 5.54 2.09 -12.32
CA THR A 153 6.73 1.27 -12.45
C THR A 153 6.49 0.15 -13.46
N ALA A 154 7.52 -0.65 -13.75
CA ALA A 154 7.35 -1.87 -14.54
C ALA A 154 6.43 -2.91 -13.88
N GLU A 155 6.23 -2.80 -12.57
CA GLU A 155 5.34 -3.65 -11.75
C GLU A 155 3.94 -3.04 -11.59
N GLY A 156 3.56 -2.06 -12.40
CA GLY A 156 2.25 -1.42 -12.35
C GLY A 156 2.25 -0.10 -11.59
N LEU A 157 1.05 0.34 -11.18
CA LEU A 157 0.80 1.59 -10.48
C LEU A 157 0.76 1.36 -8.97
N PRO A 158 1.77 1.84 -8.20
CA PRO A 158 1.76 1.68 -6.76
C PRO A 158 0.73 2.59 -6.09
N LEU A 159 -0.21 2.02 -5.36
CA LEU A 159 -1.05 2.71 -4.39
C LEU A 159 -0.41 2.55 -3.01
N GLU A 160 0.32 3.56 -2.55
CA GLU A 160 1.01 3.54 -1.27
C GLU A 160 0.06 3.88 -0.12
N ILE A 161 0.07 3.03 0.88
CA ILE A 161 -0.57 3.24 2.18
C ILE A 161 0.52 3.64 3.16
N TYR A 162 0.42 4.85 3.70
CA TYR A 162 1.34 5.40 4.68
C TYR A 162 0.53 5.85 5.90
N VAL A 163 0.46 4.98 6.89
CA VAL A 163 -0.32 5.19 8.12
C VAL A 163 0.46 4.66 9.32
N PHE A 164 -0.06 4.89 10.52
CA PHE A 164 0.53 4.39 11.75
C PHE A 164 -0.49 3.54 12.50
N THR A 165 -0.05 2.39 13.02
CA THR A 165 -0.87 1.57 13.93
C THR A 165 -0.88 2.19 15.32
N THR A 166 -1.95 1.95 16.09
CA THR A 166 -2.07 2.37 17.49
C THR A 166 -1.30 1.46 18.45
N ASP A 167 -0.81 0.31 17.99
CA ASP A 167 0.03 -0.61 18.76
C ASP A 167 1.44 -0.71 18.14
N VAL A 168 2.45 -0.47 18.96
CA VAL A 168 3.86 -0.48 18.55
C VAL A 168 4.53 -1.84 18.73
N ARG A 169 3.90 -2.79 19.45
CA ARG A 169 4.40 -4.14 19.67
C ARG A 169 4.46 -4.92 18.36
N TRP A 170 5.57 -5.54 18.08
CA TRP A 170 5.83 -6.13 16.76
C TRP A 170 4.76 -7.12 16.30
N ALA A 171 4.44 -8.13 17.12
CA ALA A 171 3.47 -9.14 16.73
C ALA A 171 2.07 -8.55 16.44
N PHE A 172 1.62 -7.56 17.22
CA PHE A 172 0.35 -6.88 17.01
C PHE A 172 0.37 -6.01 15.75
N TYR A 173 1.46 -5.29 15.53
CA TYR A 173 1.67 -4.50 14.31
C TYR A 173 1.59 -5.37 13.05
N GLU A 174 2.27 -6.54 13.03
CA GLU A 174 2.21 -7.46 11.89
C GLU A 174 0.80 -8.01 11.67
N GLY A 175 0.07 -8.33 12.76
CA GLY A 175 -1.34 -8.76 12.66
C GLY A 175 -2.22 -7.66 12.06
N ILE A 176 -2.14 -6.43 12.56
CA ILE A 176 -2.92 -5.29 12.04
C ILE A 176 -2.59 -5.05 10.57
N GLN A 177 -1.30 -5.09 10.20
CA GLN A 177 -0.86 -4.91 8.81
C GLN A 177 -1.41 -6.02 7.92
N ALA A 178 -1.33 -7.28 8.35
CA ALA A 178 -1.85 -8.43 7.60
C ALA A 178 -3.36 -8.28 7.37
N ASP A 179 -4.15 -8.07 8.42
CA ASP A 179 -5.61 -7.90 8.33
C ASP A 179 -6.02 -6.79 7.35
N VAL A 180 -5.31 -5.65 7.41
CA VAL A 180 -5.56 -4.53 6.48
C VAL A 180 -5.31 -4.95 5.04
N PHE A 181 -4.16 -5.55 4.74
CA PHE A 181 -3.81 -5.89 3.35
C PHE A 181 -4.59 -7.08 2.82
N ASP A 182 -4.93 -8.07 3.65
CA ASP A 182 -5.81 -9.19 3.26
C ASP A 182 -7.18 -8.66 2.82
N HIS A 183 -7.77 -7.74 3.58
CA HIS A 183 -9.02 -7.10 3.20
C HIS A 183 -8.89 -6.30 1.89
N LEU A 184 -7.84 -5.49 1.74
CA LEU A 184 -7.66 -4.66 0.55
C LEU A 184 -7.42 -5.48 -0.72
N PHE A 185 -6.70 -6.59 -0.64
CA PHE A 185 -6.54 -7.50 -1.76
C PHE A 185 -7.85 -8.22 -2.12
N ALA A 186 -8.63 -8.63 -1.11
CA ALA A 186 -9.89 -9.32 -1.34
C ALA A 186 -10.96 -8.42 -1.95
N ILE A 187 -11.01 -7.14 -1.58
CA ILE A 187 -12.02 -6.19 -2.06
C ILE A 187 -11.65 -5.54 -3.42
N LEU A 188 -10.39 -5.55 -3.81
CA LEU A 188 -9.90 -4.88 -5.02
C LEU A 188 -10.69 -5.24 -6.29
N PRO A 189 -11.03 -6.53 -6.55
CA PRO A 189 -11.81 -6.93 -7.73
C PRO A 189 -13.19 -6.30 -7.79
N GLU A 190 -13.82 -5.95 -6.65
CA GLU A 190 -15.10 -5.25 -6.61
C GLU A 190 -15.07 -3.89 -7.32
N PHE A 191 -13.88 -3.30 -7.42
CA PHE A 191 -13.63 -2.06 -8.13
C PHE A 191 -13.22 -2.27 -9.60
N GLY A 192 -13.24 -3.53 -10.07
CA GLY A 192 -12.75 -3.88 -11.40
C GLY A 192 -11.26 -3.59 -11.59
N LEU A 193 -10.49 -3.71 -10.51
CA LEU A 193 -9.04 -3.57 -10.47
C LEU A 193 -8.38 -4.92 -10.20
N GLU A 194 -7.19 -5.11 -10.75
CA GLU A 194 -6.37 -6.29 -10.53
C GLU A 194 -5.00 -5.89 -9.98
N VAL A 195 -4.42 -6.77 -9.16
CA VAL A 195 -3.03 -6.63 -8.71
C VAL A 195 -2.12 -7.04 -9.85
N TYR A 196 -1.11 -6.23 -10.12
CA TYR A 196 -0.07 -6.63 -11.07
C TYR A 196 0.66 -7.87 -10.57
N GLN A 197 0.79 -8.85 -11.44
CA GLN A 197 1.59 -10.05 -11.24
C GLN A 197 2.45 -10.30 -12.46
N SER A 198 3.73 -10.60 -12.25
CA SER A 198 4.57 -11.05 -13.36
C SER A 198 4.04 -12.36 -13.92
N PRO A 199 4.00 -12.53 -15.27
CA PRO A 199 3.52 -13.76 -15.89
C PRO A 199 4.22 -14.99 -15.31
N SER A 200 3.43 -15.94 -14.86
CA SER A 200 3.94 -17.22 -14.36
C SER A 200 4.20 -18.19 -15.54
N GLY A 201 4.94 -19.27 -15.27
CA GLY A 201 5.14 -20.32 -16.27
C GLY A 201 3.80 -20.96 -16.72
N ARG A 202 2.73 -20.90 -15.91
CA ARG A 202 1.38 -21.37 -16.29
C ARG A 202 0.74 -20.45 -17.33
N ASP A 203 0.89 -19.15 -17.18
CA ASP A 203 0.31 -18.17 -18.11
C ASP A 203 0.96 -18.31 -19.48
N LEU A 204 2.28 -18.50 -19.51
CA LEU A 204 3.02 -18.75 -20.76
C LEU A 204 2.65 -20.10 -21.41
N SER A 205 2.42 -21.15 -20.63
CA SER A 205 1.99 -22.45 -21.14
C SER A 205 0.55 -22.42 -21.68
N GLY A 206 -0.34 -21.61 -21.10
CA GLY A 206 -1.68 -21.35 -21.61
C GLY A 206 -1.65 -20.71 -23.00
N LEU A 207 -0.86 -19.66 -23.17
CA LEU A 207 -0.66 -18.98 -24.47
C LEU A 207 -0.11 -19.92 -25.54
N ALA A 208 0.83 -20.80 -25.21
CA ALA A 208 1.37 -21.80 -26.12
C ALA A 208 0.32 -22.87 -26.49
N GLY A 209 -0.57 -23.23 -25.58
CA GLY A 209 -1.69 -24.15 -25.83
C GLY A 209 -2.72 -23.57 -26.80
N ASP A 210 -3.11 -22.31 -26.60
CA ASP A 210 -4.06 -21.60 -27.44
C ASP A 210 -3.50 -21.34 -28.87
N ALA A 211 -2.22 -21.01 -28.96
CA ALA A 211 -1.55 -20.88 -30.25
C ALA A 211 -1.54 -22.19 -31.04
N ARG A 212 -1.27 -23.32 -30.37
CA ARG A 212 -1.34 -24.65 -31.02
C ARG A 212 -2.74 -25.02 -31.46
N ARG A 213 -3.80 -24.74 -30.69
CA ARG A 213 -5.19 -24.97 -31.08
C ARG A 213 -5.58 -24.18 -32.33
N ARG A 214 -5.26 -22.89 -32.40
CA ARG A 214 -5.54 -22.04 -33.56
C ARG A 214 -4.85 -22.52 -34.83
N ILE A 215 -3.61 -23.05 -34.75
CA ILE A 215 -2.89 -23.61 -35.88
C ILE A 215 -3.55 -24.91 -36.38
N THR A 216 -4.00 -25.79 -35.46
CA THR A 216 -4.69 -27.03 -35.81
C THR A 216 -6.08 -26.79 -36.42
N GLU A 217 -6.84 -25.83 -35.91
CA GLU A 217 -8.15 -25.44 -36.47
C GLU A 217 -8.02 -24.84 -37.90
N SER A 218 -7.04 -23.94 -38.11
CA SER A 218 -6.77 -23.36 -39.42
C SER A 218 -6.27 -24.38 -40.45
N SER A 219 -5.63 -25.47 -40.00
CA SER A 219 -5.16 -26.54 -40.88
C SER A 219 -6.24 -27.57 -41.20
N ALA A 220 -7.38 -27.58 -40.52
CA ALA A 220 -8.48 -28.46 -40.75
C ALA A 220 -9.54 -27.87 -41.72
N GLU A 221 -9.52 -26.56 -41.92
CA GLU A 221 -10.40 -25.83 -42.83
C GLU A 221 -9.80 -25.57 -44.23
N ALA A 222 -8.55 -25.98 -44.48
CA ALA A 222 -7.85 -25.87 -45.75
C ALA A 222 -7.76 -27.24 -46.45
#